data_34ed3ef2f3fcd9fa764cd4557a860d1e
#
_entry.id   34ed3ef2f3fcd9fa764cd4557a860d1e
#
_cell.length_a   1.000
_cell.length_b   1.000
_cell.length_c   1.000
_cell.angle_alpha   90.00
_cell.angle_beta   90.00
_cell.angle_gamma   90.00
#
_symmetry.space_group_name_H-M   'P 1'
#
loop_
_entity.id
_entity.type
_entity.pdbx_description
1 polymer ?
#
loop_
_entity_poly.entity_id
_entity_poly.type
_entity_poly.pdbx_seq_one_letter_code
_entity_poly.pdbx_strand_id
1 'polypeptide(L)'
;PSPGLLAKMAEEAGFEVKWDGAGNLWITRRGTDDGNPDMPPLLLGSHMDTVPGGGKYDGLLGVMTAFHAMRLLEGMPQRRTVTLIVFRCEESSRFNCATVGSKLLADRLNGEMLKRYVDKDGISLYDEIRKLGGNPDNLFAERNYIKNAFGFIEMHIEQGPVLEERDTDIGIVNSIAAPYRLRITVEGTAAHSGACPMGSRKDALAGAAEVILAVEQLGRAYADKRIVSTVGKCDVINEAINIV
;
A
#
# COMPACT_ATOMS: atom_id res chain seq x y z
N PRO A 1 -9.48 -0.72 -14.62
CA PRO A 1 -9.53 0.69 -15.06
C PRO A 1 -8.25 1.40 -14.67
N SER A 2 -7.79 2.32 -15.51
CA SER A 2 -6.64 3.16 -15.18
C SER A 2 -7.10 4.43 -14.46
N PRO A 3 -6.24 5.06 -13.64
CA PRO A 3 -6.57 6.35 -13.02
C PRO A 3 -6.98 7.42 -14.05
N GLY A 4 -6.40 7.41 -15.25
CA GLY A 4 -6.79 8.32 -16.35
C GLY A 4 -8.20 8.09 -16.87
N LEU A 5 -8.67 6.85 -16.89
CA LEU A 5 -10.06 6.56 -17.23
C LEU A 5 -11.02 7.08 -16.15
N LEU A 6 -10.67 6.89 -14.88
CA LEU A 6 -11.47 7.42 -13.77
C LEU A 6 -11.51 8.95 -13.79
N ALA A 7 -10.37 9.61 -14.08
CA ALA A 7 -10.32 11.07 -14.26
C ALA A 7 -11.32 11.54 -15.32
N LYS A 8 -11.33 10.91 -16.50
CA LYS A 8 -12.26 11.22 -17.57
C LYS A 8 -13.73 11.02 -17.15
N MET A 9 -14.04 9.89 -16.50
CA MET A 9 -15.39 9.64 -15.98
C MET A 9 -15.82 10.69 -14.96
N ALA A 10 -14.90 11.19 -14.13
CA ALA A 10 -15.16 12.23 -13.15
C ALA A 10 -15.42 13.59 -13.81
N GLU A 11 -14.66 13.95 -14.83
CA GLU A 11 -14.87 15.16 -15.64
C GLU A 11 -16.24 15.12 -16.37
N GLU A 12 -16.58 13.97 -16.96
CA GLU A 12 -17.89 13.75 -17.60
C GLU A 12 -19.06 13.85 -16.62
N ALA A 13 -18.82 13.52 -15.34
CA ALA A 13 -19.77 13.68 -14.24
C ALA A 13 -19.76 15.11 -13.64
N GLY A 14 -19.00 16.04 -14.19
CA GLY A 14 -18.94 17.44 -13.74
C GLY A 14 -18.15 17.67 -12.45
N PHE A 15 -17.32 16.72 -12.04
CA PHE A 15 -16.43 16.90 -10.89
C PHE A 15 -15.13 17.61 -11.29
N GLU A 16 -14.55 18.36 -10.38
CA GLU A 16 -13.20 18.91 -10.57
C GLU A 16 -12.17 17.80 -10.46
N VAL A 17 -11.24 17.75 -11.42
CA VAL A 17 -10.17 16.75 -11.46
C VAL A 17 -8.82 17.45 -11.47
N LYS A 18 -7.89 17.00 -10.62
CA LYS A 18 -6.50 17.42 -10.65
C LYS A 18 -5.56 16.28 -10.30
N TRP A 19 -4.31 16.40 -10.74
CA TRP A 19 -3.19 15.58 -10.30
C TRP A 19 -2.27 16.41 -9.42
N ASP A 20 -1.83 15.85 -8.30
CA ASP A 20 -0.86 16.53 -7.45
C ASP A 20 0.59 16.21 -7.86
N GLY A 21 1.54 16.83 -7.15
CA GLY A 21 2.96 16.63 -7.40
C GLY A 21 3.47 15.22 -7.09
N ALA A 22 2.75 14.42 -6.32
CA ALA A 22 3.05 13.02 -6.07
C ALA A 22 2.47 12.08 -7.14
N GLY A 23 1.60 12.60 -8.00
CA GLY A 23 0.84 11.84 -8.99
C GLY A 23 -0.42 11.20 -8.43
N ASN A 24 -0.92 11.64 -7.27
CA ASN A 24 -2.24 11.26 -6.78
C ASN A 24 -3.31 11.96 -7.64
N LEU A 25 -4.40 11.24 -7.91
CA LEU A 25 -5.56 11.80 -8.59
C LEU A 25 -6.56 12.33 -7.55
N TRP A 26 -6.99 13.58 -7.71
CA TRP A 26 -7.96 14.25 -6.87
C TRP A 26 -9.23 14.50 -7.67
N ILE A 27 -10.37 14.07 -7.15
CA ILE A 27 -11.71 14.26 -7.73
C ILE A 27 -12.55 14.97 -6.68
N THR A 28 -12.98 16.19 -6.97
CA THR A 28 -13.66 17.04 -5.99
C THR A 28 -15.08 17.40 -6.46
N ARG A 29 -16.03 17.15 -5.57
CA ARG A 29 -17.39 17.70 -5.65
C ARG A 29 -17.52 18.82 -4.62
N ARG A 30 -17.63 20.04 -5.10
CA ARG A 30 -17.77 21.21 -4.22
C ARG A 30 -19.13 21.25 -3.54
N GLY A 31 -19.12 21.59 -2.26
CA GLY A 31 -20.32 21.93 -1.51
C GLY A 31 -20.67 23.43 -1.63
N THR A 32 -21.85 23.81 -1.18
CA THR A 32 -22.27 25.23 -1.16
C THR A 32 -21.46 26.07 -0.19
N ASP A 33 -20.92 25.46 0.84
CA ASP A 33 -20.11 26.11 1.88
C ASP A 33 -18.61 25.85 1.68
N ASP A 34 -18.17 25.63 0.41
CA ASP A 34 -16.77 25.43 0.09
C ASP A 34 -15.92 26.65 0.49
N GLY A 35 -14.80 26.41 1.15
CA GLY A 35 -13.94 27.46 1.70
C GLY A 35 -14.37 28.01 3.07
N ASN A 36 -15.52 27.59 3.60
CA ASN A 36 -15.92 27.94 4.97
C ASN A 36 -15.06 27.14 5.98
N PRO A 37 -14.31 27.80 6.88
CA PRO A 37 -13.47 27.11 7.86
C PRO A 37 -14.27 26.27 8.86
N ASP A 38 -15.55 26.57 9.11
CA ASP A 38 -16.43 25.79 9.97
C ASP A 38 -17.01 24.57 9.24
N MET A 39 -16.79 24.46 7.94
CA MET A 39 -17.27 23.35 7.10
C MET A 39 -16.12 22.72 6.28
N PRO A 40 -15.06 22.21 6.92
CA PRO A 40 -13.92 21.67 6.23
C PRO A 40 -14.29 20.44 5.37
N PRO A 41 -13.54 20.14 4.28
CA PRO A 41 -13.87 19.08 3.35
C PRO A 41 -13.82 17.69 4.00
N LEU A 42 -14.67 16.78 3.53
CA LEU A 42 -14.56 15.35 3.80
C LEU A 42 -13.70 14.70 2.73
N LEU A 43 -12.73 13.91 3.14
CA LEU A 43 -11.88 13.16 2.23
C LEU A 43 -12.34 11.70 2.16
N LEU A 44 -12.37 11.19 0.96
CA LEU A 44 -12.53 9.78 0.64
C LEU A 44 -11.27 9.33 -0.08
N GLY A 45 -10.95 8.04 -0.04
CA GLY A 45 -9.79 7.59 -0.83
C GLY A 45 -9.49 6.11 -0.67
N SER A 46 -8.64 5.65 -1.56
CA SER A 46 -7.94 4.38 -1.58
C SER A 46 -6.92 4.42 -2.73
N HIS A 47 -6.49 3.28 -3.26
CA HIS A 47 -5.51 3.17 -4.35
C HIS A 47 -6.05 2.36 -5.54
N MET A 48 -5.37 2.42 -6.69
CA MET A 48 -5.74 1.66 -7.90
C MET A 48 -4.58 0.79 -8.41
N ASP A 49 -3.41 0.85 -7.79
CA ASP A 49 -2.31 -0.06 -8.07
C ASP A 49 -2.48 -1.36 -7.27
N THR A 50 -1.89 -2.45 -7.76
CA THR A 50 -1.94 -3.78 -7.15
C THR A 50 -0.57 -4.43 -7.20
N VAL A 51 -0.36 -5.42 -6.33
CA VAL A 51 0.82 -6.31 -6.45
C VAL A 51 0.69 -7.21 -7.69
N PRO A 52 1.81 -7.67 -8.28
CA PRO A 52 1.76 -8.66 -9.36
C PRO A 52 0.99 -9.92 -8.93
N GLY A 53 -0.03 -10.29 -9.71
CA GLY A 53 -0.91 -11.41 -9.37
C GLY A 53 -1.91 -11.13 -8.25
N GLY A 54 -2.04 -9.87 -7.81
CA GLY A 54 -2.98 -9.45 -6.77
C GLY A 54 -4.45 -9.51 -7.18
N GLY A 55 -5.32 -9.35 -6.19
CA GLY A 55 -6.77 -9.34 -6.38
C GLY A 55 -7.25 -8.07 -7.09
N LYS A 56 -8.25 -8.21 -7.94
CA LYS A 56 -8.83 -7.10 -8.71
C LYS A 56 -9.67 -6.11 -7.89
N TYR A 57 -9.91 -6.41 -6.63
CA TYR A 57 -10.73 -5.57 -5.74
C TYR A 57 -9.90 -4.77 -4.74
N ASP A 58 -8.64 -5.15 -4.56
CA ASP A 58 -7.74 -4.49 -3.63
C ASP A 58 -7.51 -3.02 -4.02
N GLY A 59 -7.77 -2.13 -3.10
CA GLY A 59 -7.79 -0.68 -3.31
C GLY A 59 -8.85 -0.18 -4.29
N LEU A 60 -8.96 -0.82 -5.46
CA LEU A 60 -9.89 -0.40 -6.52
C LEU A 60 -11.35 -0.35 -6.05
N LEU A 61 -11.78 -1.32 -5.23
CA LEU A 61 -13.15 -1.33 -4.71
C LEU A 61 -13.43 -0.08 -3.87
N GLY A 62 -12.47 0.33 -3.03
CA GLY A 62 -12.58 1.54 -2.21
C GLY A 62 -12.70 2.80 -3.05
N VAL A 63 -11.87 2.94 -4.08
CA VAL A 63 -11.93 4.06 -5.04
C VAL A 63 -13.27 4.10 -5.76
N MET A 64 -13.74 2.98 -6.30
CA MET A 64 -14.99 2.93 -7.07
C MET A 64 -16.21 3.15 -6.19
N THR A 65 -16.19 2.65 -4.95
CA THR A 65 -17.27 2.89 -3.98
C THR A 65 -17.33 4.38 -3.61
N ALA A 66 -16.19 5.01 -3.32
CA ALA A 66 -16.14 6.43 -3.04
C ALA A 66 -16.63 7.28 -4.24
N PHE A 67 -16.18 6.97 -5.45
CA PHE A 67 -16.63 7.65 -6.66
C PHE A 67 -18.14 7.47 -6.89
N HIS A 68 -18.66 6.26 -6.71
CA HIS A 68 -20.09 5.99 -6.85
C HIS A 68 -20.92 6.71 -5.79
N ALA A 69 -20.44 6.74 -4.53
CA ALA A 69 -21.09 7.49 -3.47
C ALA A 69 -21.20 9.00 -3.80
N MET A 70 -20.12 9.60 -4.34
CA MET A 70 -20.15 10.99 -4.79
C MET A 70 -21.18 11.21 -5.92
N ARG A 71 -21.32 10.26 -6.83
CA ARG A 71 -22.32 10.31 -7.89
C ARG A 71 -23.74 10.17 -7.38
N LEU A 72 -24.00 9.31 -6.40
CA LEU A 72 -25.33 9.17 -5.80
C LEU A 72 -25.81 10.47 -5.12
N LEU A 73 -24.89 11.35 -4.76
CA LEU A 73 -25.20 12.66 -4.21
C LEU A 73 -25.52 13.73 -5.29
N GLU A 74 -25.40 13.41 -6.59
CA GLU A 74 -25.74 14.34 -7.67
C GLU A 74 -27.21 14.80 -7.55
N GLY A 75 -27.43 16.11 -7.76
CA GLY A 75 -28.77 16.71 -7.60
C GLY A 75 -29.24 16.90 -6.14
N MET A 76 -28.53 16.40 -5.16
CA MET A 76 -28.83 16.63 -3.75
C MET A 76 -28.10 17.87 -3.23
N PRO A 77 -28.77 18.71 -2.39
CA PRO A 77 -28.09 19.82 -1.72
C PRO A 77 -26.97 19.29 -0.83
N GLN A 78 -25.76 19.79 -1.04
CA GLN A 78 -24.59 19.38 -0.28
C GLN A 78 -23.84 20.61 0.19
N ARG A 79 -23.72 20.77 1.49
CA ARG A 79 -23.01 21.90 2.08
C ARG A 79 -21.49 21.68 2.07
N ARG A 80 -21.05 20.50 2.51
CA ARG A 80 -19.62 20.14 2.66
C ARG A 80 -19.03 19.69 1.34
N THR A 81 -17.87 20.21 0.99
CA THR A 81 -17.05 19.67 -0.13
C THR A 81 -16.60 18.23 0.18
N VAL A 82 -16.70 17.36 -0.82
CA VAL A 82 -16.19 15.98 -0.74
C VAL A 82 -15.11 15.81 -1.80
N THR A 83 -13.96 15.28 -1.39
CA THR A 83 -12.83 15.03 -2.27
C THR A 83 -12.39 13.57 -2.17
N LEU A 84 -12.42 12.87 -3.29
CA LEU A 84 -11.81 11.55 -3.45
C LEU A 84 -10.35 11.72 -3.85
N ILE A 85 -9.45 11.08 -3.12
CA ILE A 85 -8.03 11.00 -3.44
C ILE A 85 -7.68 9.56 -3.80
N VAL A 86 -7.19 9.34 -5.02
CA VAL A 86 -6.65 8.06 -5.45
C VAL A 86 -5.14 8.11 -5.24
N PHE A 87 -4.67 7.41 -4.23
CA PHE A 87 -3.25 7.40 -3.87
C PHE A 87 -2.42 6.61 -4.87
N ARG A 88 -1.25 7.17 -5.20
CA ARG A 88 -0.29 6.56 -6.12
C ARG A 88 0.70 5.70 -5.37
N CYS A 89 1.03 4.51 -5.96
CA CYS A 89 2.03 3.59 -5.40
C CYS A 89 1.77 3.29 -3.92
N GLU A 90 0.57 2.82 -3.60
CA GLU A 90 0.24 2.30 -2.28
C GLU A 90 1.00 1.00 -2.04
N GLU A 91 1.01 0.13 -3.04
CA GLU A 91 1.69 -1.14 -3.06
C GLU A 91 3.21 -0.99 -3.30
N SER A 92 3.99 -1.82 -2.65
CA SER A 92 5.47 -1.73 -2.71
C SER A 92 6.11 -2.48 -3.89
N SER A 93 5.37 -2.72 -4.97
CA SER A 93 5.71 -3.72 -6.00
C SER A 93 6.98 -3.41 -6.80
N ARG A 94 7.24 -2.16 -7.20
CA ARG A 94 8.39 -1.81 -8.06
C ARG A 94 9.59 -1.27 -7.28
N PHE A 95 9.36 -0.41 -6.30
CA PHE A 95 10.42 0.35 -5.62
C PHE A 95 10.67 -0.11 -4.17
N ASN A 96 10.03 -1.17 -3.72
CA ASN A 96 10.04 -1.62 -2.31
C ASN A 96 9.67 -0.50 -1.31
N CYS A 97 8.84 0.44 -1.75
CA CYS A 97 8.32 1.55 -0.96
C CYS A 97 6.81 1.59 -1.10
N ALA A 98 6.09 1.29 -0.04
CA ALA A 98 4.64 1.32 0.00
C ALA A 98 4.10 2.69 0.42
N THR A 99 2.82 2.95 0.11
CA THR A 99 2.06 4.13 0.55
C THR A 99 2.73 5.45 0.16
N VAL A 100 3.35 5.49 -1.04
CA VAL A 100 4.19 6.63 -1.49
C VAL A 100 3.36 7.91 -1.57
N GLY A 101 2.21 7.87 -2.25
CA GLY A 101 1.37 9.05 -2.46
C GLY A 101 0.88 9.66 -1.14
N SER A 102 0.36 8.83 -0.24
CA SER A 102 -0.11 9.29 1.06
C SER A 102 1.03 9.71 2.00
N LYS A 103 2.18 9.03 1.99
CA LYS A 103 3.36 9.45 2.76
C LYS A 103 3.92 10.80 2.34
N LEU A 104 3.92 11.11 1.05
CA LEU A 104 4.31 12.41 0.53
C LEU A 104 3.36 13.51 1.00
N LEU A 105 2.05 13.25 0.99
CA LEU A 105 1.05 14.18 1.51
C LEU A 105 1.12 14.34 3.02
N ALA A 106 1.44 13.28 3.76
CA ALA A 106 1.58 13.30 5.21
C ALA A 106 2.97 13.79 5.69
N ASP A 107 3.81 14.29 4.78
CA ASP A 107 5.19 14.75 5.06
C ASP A 107 6.09 13.68 5.71
N ARG A 108 5.84 12.41 5.38
CA ARG A 108 6.62 11.25 5.83
C ARG A 108 7.66 10.80 4.79
N LEU A 109 7.58 11.31 3.58
CA LEU A 109 8.54 11.19 2.49
C LEU A 109 8.78 12.57 1.88
N ASN A 110 9.98 12.75 1.30
CA ASN A 110 10.34 13.93 0.53
C ASN A 110 11.18 13.54 -0.70
N GLY A 111 11.47 14.49 -1.58
CA GLY A 111 12.20 14.23 -2.82
C GLY A 111 13.56 13.57 -2.61
N GLU A 112 14.32 13.97 -1.60
CA GLU A 112 15.62 13.38 -1.29
C GLU A 112 15.52 11.91 -0.85
N MET A 113 14.48 11.58 -0.08
CA MET A 113 14.23 10.19 0.30
C MET A 113 13.83 9.34 -0.91
N LEU A 114 13.02 9.89 -1.83
CA LEU A 114 12.57 9.18 -3.04
C LEU A 114 13.71 8.78 -3.97
N LYS A 115 14.81 9.54 -4.00
CA LYS A 115 16.02 9.23 -4.80
C LYS A 115 16.72 7.93 -4.35
N ARG A 116 16.48 7.49 -3.11
CA ARG A 116 17.09 6.28 -2.53
C ARG A 116 16.31 5.00 -2.90
N TYR A 117 15.06 5.13 -3.31
CA TYR A 117 14.24 4.00 -3.74
C TYR A 117 14.42 3.82 -5.24
N VAL A 118 15.21 2.82 -5.62
CA VAL A 118 15.51 2.50 -7.01
C VAL A 118 14.89 1.15 -7.38
N ASP A 119 14.49 1.03 -8.63
CA ASP A 119 14.03 -0.24 -9.18
C ASP A 119 15.20 -1.12 -9.64
N LYS A 120 14.89 -2.28 -10.22
CA LYS A 120 15.89 -3.23 -10.75
C LYS A 120 16.77 -2.67 -11.87
N ASP A 121 16.32 -1.63 -12.55
CA ASP A 121 17.01 -0.98 -13.67
C ASP A 121 17.78 0.29 -13.20
N GLY A 122 17.81 0.56 -11.89
CA GLY A 122 18.51 1.69 -11.29
C GLY A 122 17.75 3.03 -11.41
N ILE A 123 16.49 3.01 -11.85
CA ILE A 123 15.66 4.21 -11.98
C ILE A 123 15.11 4.56 -10.59
N SER A 124 15.28 5.82 -10.17
CA SER A 124 14.76 6.26 -8.89
C SER A 124 13.25 6.55 -8.95
N LEU A 125 12.58 6.35 -7.82
CA LEU A 125 11.16 6.72 -7.68
C LEU A 125 10.95 8.22 -7.90
N TYR A 126 11.91 9.06 -7.50
CA TYR A 126 11.89 10.50 -7.78
C TYR A 126 11.84 10.79 -9.27
N ASP A 127 12.75 10.18 -10.04
CA ASP A 127 12.85 10.41 -11.49
C ASP A 127 11.60 9.91 -12.22
N GLU A 128 11.02 8.79 -11.79
CA GLU A 128 9.79 8.28 -12.39
C GLU A 128 8.59 9.20 -12.13
N ILE A 129 8.46 9.76 -10.92
CA ILE A 129 7.42 10.76 -10.63
C ILE A 129 7.62 12.01 -11.51
N ARG A 130 8.85 12.50 -11.63
CA ARG A 130 9.18 13.66 -12.47
C ARG A 130 8.88 13.41 -13.95
N LYS A 131 9.21 12.25 -14.45
CA LYS A 131 8.94 11.81 -15.84
C LYS A 131 7.45 11.78 -16.16
N LEU A 132 6.62 11.45 -15.19
CA LEU A 132 5.16 11.46 -15.31
C LEU A 132 4.54 12.86 -15.07
N GLY A 133 5.35 13.91 -14.97
CA GLY A 133 4.89 15.29 -14.81
C GLY A 133 4.66 15.72 -13.35
N GLY A 134 4.95 14.86 -12.38
CA GLY A 134 4.83 15.19 -10.96
C GLY A 134 5.95 16.11 -10.46
N ASN A 135 5.74 16.69 -9.30
CA ASN A 135 6.74 17.48 -8.56
C ASN A 135 6.65 17.18 -7.06
N PRO A 136 7.30 16.11 -6.57
CA PRO A 136 7.18 15.67 -5.19
C PRO A 136 7.73 16.66 -4.17
N ASP A 137 8.46 17.69 -4.62
CA ASP A 137 8.97 18.75 -3.75
C ASP A 137 7.96 19.88 -3.53
N ASN A 138 6.86 19.91 -4.29
CA ASN A 138 5.84 20.96 -4.21
C ASN A 138 4.44 20.37 -3.93
N LEU A 139 4.16 20.09 -2.66
CA LEU A 139 2.89 19.55 -2.17
C LEU A 139 2.29 20.39 -1.03
N PHE A 140 2.71 21.64 -0.92
CA PHE A 140 2.31 22.49 0.20
C PHE A 140 0.79 22.73 0.27
N ALA A 141 0.18 23.00 -0.87
CA ALA A 141 -1.26 23.26 -0.94
C ALA A 141 -2.08 22.02 -0.57
N GLU A 142 -1.69 20.85 -1.09
CA GLU A 142 -2.34 19.57 -0.84
C GLU A 142 -2.17 19.15 0.63
N ARG A 143 -0.98 19.32 1.19
CA ARG A 143 -0.71 19.06 2.63
C ARG A 143 -1.57 19.92 3.53
N ASN A 144 -1.72 21.20 3.22
CA ASN A 144 -2.60 22.09 3.96
C ASN A 144 -4.07 21.68 3.83
N TYR A 145 -4.49 21.28 2.64
CA TYR A 145 -5.87 20.84 2.40
C TYR A 145 -6.23 19.61 3.24
N ILE A 146 -5.39 18.56 3.22
CA ILE A 146 -5.64 17.36 4.00
C ILE A 146 -5.54 17.60 5.51
N LYS A 147 -4.61 18.47 5.96
CA LYS A 147 -4.45 18.80 7.38
C LYS A 147 -5.67 19.49 7.97
N ASN A 148 -6.37 20.26 7.16
CA ASN A 148 -7.56 20.99 7.56
C ASN A 148 -8.87 20.25 7.22
N ALA A 149 -8.81 19.01 6.74
CA ALA A 149 -10.00 18.23 6.43
C ALA A 149 -10.78 17.82 7.69
N PHE A 150 -12.09 17.64 7.53
CA PHE A 150 -12.96 17.12 8.59
C PHE A 150 -12.60 15.70 9.02
N GLY A 151 -12.22 14.88 8.05
CA GLY A 151 -11.83 13.50 8.25
C GLY A 151 -11.57 12.80 6.93
N PHE A 152 -11.13 11.54 7.02
CA PHE A 152 -10.86 10.67 5.89
C PHE A 152 -11.62 9.36 6.08
N ILE A 153 -12.29 8.90 5.03
CA ILE A 153 -12.99 7.60 5.01
C ILE A 153 -12.42 6.78 3.87
N GLU A 154 -12.03 5.56 4.18
CA GLU A 154 -11.63 4.56 3.21
C GLU A 154 -12.46 3.30 3.40
N MET A 155 -13.06 2.81 2.32
CA MET A 155 -13.60 1.47 2.25
C MET A 155 -12.55 0.55 1.64
N HIS A 156 -12.29 -0.57 2.27
CA HIS A 156 -11.31 -1.55 1.82
C HIS A 156 -11.85 -2.97 1.95
N ILE A 157 -11.39 -3.89 1.12
CA ILE A 157 -11.65 -5.31 1.35
C ILE A 157 -10.93 -5.77 2.62
N GLU A 158 -11.45 -6.78 3.29
CA GLU A 158 -10.86 -7.29 4.53
C GLU A 158 -9.47 -7.92 4.31
N GLN A 159 -9.23 -8.51 3.16
CA GLN A 159 -8.04 -9.32 2.85
C GLN A 159 -7.90 -10.55 3.78
N GLY A 160 -9.00 -11.00 4.35
CA GLY A 160 -9.10 -12.12 5.28
C GLY A 160 -10.50 -12.69 5.35
N PRO A 161 -10.73 -13.77 6.10
CA PRO A 161 -12.01 -14.48 6.12
C PRO A 161 -12.94 -14.10 7.28
N VAL A 162 -12.55 -13.17 8.17
CA VAL A 162 -13.23 -12.98 9.46
C VAL A 162 -14.62 -12.42 9.32
N LEU A 163 -14.85 -11.48 8.39
CA LEU A 163 -16.19 -10.92 8.16
C LEU A 163 -17.11 -11.98 7.54
N GLU A 164 -16.60 -12.73 6.56
CA GLU A 164 -17.35 -13.83 5.93
C GLU A 164 -17.71 -14.92 6.96
N GLU A 165 -16.75 -15.37 7.77
CA GLU A 165 -16.98 -16.36 8.83
C GLU A 165 -18.01 -15.91 9.88
N ARG A 166 -18.16 -14.59 10.04
CA ARG A 166 -19.12 -13.97 10.99
C ARG A 166 -20.43 -13.54 10.36
N ASP A 167 -20.63 -13.80 9.07
CA ASP A 167 -21.79 -13.31 8.31
C ASP A 167 -22.02 -11.80 8.52
N THR A 168 -20.94 -11.03 8.38
CA THR A 168 -20.91 -9.59 8.64
C THR A 168 -20.49 -8.85 7.38
N ASP A 169 -21.33 -7.96 6.87
CA ASP A 169 -21.08 -7.21 5.65
C ASP A 169 -20.01 -6.12 5.80
N ILE A 170 -19.95 -5.45 6.94
CA ILE A 170 -19.08 -4.30 7.19
C ILE A 170 -18.44 -4.40 8.57
N GLY A 171 -17.12 -4.25 8.61
CA GLY A 171 -16.33 -4.11 9.83
C GLY A 171 -15.74 -2.71 9.97
N ILE A 172 -15.70 -2.20 11.19
CA ILE A 172 -14.99 -0.96 11.50
C ILE A 172 -13.57 -1.31 11.93
N VAL A 173 -12.58 -0.82 11.17
CA VAL A 173 -11.16 -1.02 11.49
C VAL A 173 -10.82 -0.19 12.72
N ASN A 174 -10.37 -0.85 13.78
CA ASN A 174 -9.94 -0.21 15.03
C ASN A 174 -8.42 -0.22 15.21
N SER A 175 -7.71 -1.02 14.42
CA SER A 175 -6.25 -1.10 14.44
C SER A 175 -5.72 -1.67 13.12
N ILE A 176 -4.53 -1.25 12.74
CA ILE A 176 -3.79 -1.75 11.58
C ILE A 176 -2.50 -2.39 12.09
N ALA A 177 -2.18 -3.60 11.61
CA ALA A 177 -0.96 -4.28 11.96
C ALA A 177 0.27 -3.50 11.47
N ALA A 178 1.26 -3.33 12.34
CA ALA A 178 2.54 -2.74 11.98
C ALA A 178 3.50 -3.85 11.51
N PRO A 179 3.86 -3.93 10.22
CA PRO A 179 4.76 -4.97 9.74
C PRO A 179 6.19 -4.72 10.21
N TYR A 180 6.81 -5.75 10.76
CA TYR A 180 8.24 -5.77 11.05
C TYR A 180 8.93 -6.75 10.11
N ARG A 181 9.91 -6.28 9.34
CA ARG A 181 10.60 -7.10 8.33
C ARG A 181 12.03 -7.36 8.74
N LEU A 182 12.44 -8.62 8.71
CA LEU A 182 13.79 -9.06 8.99
C LEU A 182 14.37 -9.73 7.74
N ARG A 183 15.68 -9.57 7.57
CA ARG A 183 16.49 -10.41 6.68
C ARG A 183 17.43 -11.24 7.57
N ILE A 184 17.34 -12.55 7.44
CA ILE A 184 18.17 -13.50 8.17
C ILE A 184 19.07 -14.19 7.15
N THR A 185 20.38 -14.22 7.43
CA THR A 185 21.35 -14.98 6.65
C THR A 185 21.80 -16.17 7.48
N VAL A 186 21.70 -17.36 6.91
CA VAL A 186 22.17 -18.60 7.52
C VAL A 186 23.38 -19.06 6.70
N GLU A 187 24.53 -19.17 7.36
CA GLU A 187 25.77 -19.56 6.72
C GLU A 187 26.17 -20.99 7.14
N GLY A 188 26.50 -21.79 6.16
CA GLY A 188 26.96 -23.16 6.34
C GLY A 188 28.34 -23.40 5.75
N THR A 189 28.71 -24.66 5.62
CA THR A 189 29.96 -25.09 5.00
C THR A 189 29.65 -26.12 3.92
N ALA A 190 30.01 -25.80 2.67
CA ALA A 190 29.80 -26.72 1.57
C ALA A 190 30.55 -28.04 1.78
N ALA A 191 29.85 -29.15 1.61
CA ALA A 191 30.39 -30.50 1.75
C ALA A 191 29.68 -31.47 0.81
N HIS A 192 30.33 -32.57 0.46
CA HIS A 192 29.73 -33.60 -0.40
C HIS A 192 28.55 -34.29 0.31
N SER A 193 27.39 -34.27 -0.29
CA SER A 193 26.15 -34.77 0.35
C SER A 193 26.17 -36.25 0.73
N GLY A 194 26.89 -37.10 -0.01
CA GLY A 194 27.02 -38.55 0.25
C GLY A 194 28.22 -38.94 1.09
N ALA A 195 29.24 -38.09 1.24
CA ALA A 195 30.50 -38.45 1.90
C ALA A 195 30.68 -37.74 3.26
N CYS A 196 30.10 -36.59 3.48
CA CYS A 196 30.19 -35.86 4.74
C CYS A 196 29.25 -36.48 5.79
N PRO A 197 29.76 -36.99 6.92
CA PRO A 197 28.91 -37.53 7.98
C PRO A 197 27.93 -36.48 8.52
N MET A 198 26.72 -36.92 8.92
CA MET A 198 25.67 -36.02 9.41
C MET A 198 26.13 -35.14 10.59
N GLY A 199 26.87 -35.70 11.55
CA GLY A 199 27.37 -34.95 12.71
C GLY A 199 28.48 -33.93 12.42
N SER A 200 29.03 -33.90 11.19
CA SER A 200 30.06 -32.97 10.77
C SER A 200 29.55 -31.88 9.83
N ARG A 201 28.26 -31.93 9.48
CA ARG A 201 27.64 -30.97 8.55
C ARG A 201 27.34 -29.65 9.23
N LYS A 202 27.50 -28.58 8.46
CA LYS A 202 26.96 -27.24 8.76
C LYS A 202 26.04 -26.87 7.60
N ASP A 203 24.85 -27.48 7.61
CA ASP A 203 23.87 -27.36 6.53
C ASP A 203 23.03 -26.11 6.72
N ALA A 204 23.29 -25.09 5.88
CA ALA A 204 22.60 -23.80 5.95
C ALA A 204 21.11 -23.94 5.61
N LEU A 205 20.74 -24.82 4.68
CA LEU A 205 19.36 -24.99 4.27
C LEU A 205 18.55 -25.68 5.37
N ALA A 206 19.12 -26.68 6.04
CA ALA A 206 18.48 -27.29 7.21
C ALA A 206 18.29 -26.28 8.33
N GLY A 207 19.31 -25.47 8.64
CA GLY A 207 19.19 -24.39 9.63
C GLY A 207 18.14 -23.33 9.22
N ALA A 208 18.05 -22.96 7.96
CA ALA A 208 17.02 -22.06 7.48
C ALA A 208 15.61 -22.65 7.63
N ALA A 209 15.46 -23.96 7.41
CA ALA A 209 14.18 -24.65 7.61
C ALA A 209 13.74 -24.60 9.09
N GLU A 210 14.65 -24.76 10.04
CA GLU A 210 14.38 -24.59 11.48
C GLU A 210 13.90 -23.18 11.80
N VAL A 211 14.53 -22.15 11.23
CA VAL A 211 14.12 -20.74 11.37
C VAL A 211 12.70 -20.52 10.80
N ILE A 212 12.40 -21.07 9.62
CA ILE A 212 11.08 -20.96 9.00
C ILE A 212 10.02 -21.55 9.92
N LEU A 213 10.25 -22.75 10.44
CA LEU A 213 9.32 -23.43 11.36
C LEU A 213 9.16 -22.65 12.68
N ALA A 214 10.26 -22.11 13.22
CA ALA A 214 10.21 -21.30 14.44
C ALA A 214 9.38 -20.02 14.24
N VAL A 215 9.48 -19.36 13.09
CA VAL A 215 8.66 -18.18 12.73
C VAL A 215 7.18 -18.56 12.69
N GLU A 216 6.81 -19.68 12.07
CA GLU A 216 5.43 -20.15 12.06
C GLU A 216 4.91 -20.47 13.45
N GLN A 217 5.69 -21.23 14.25
CA GLN A 217 5.33 -21.58 15.60
C GLN A 217 5.11 -20.34 16.49
N LEU A 218 5.95 -19.31 16.33
CA LEU A 218 5.80 -18.05 17.04
C LEU A 218 4.46 -17.38 16.71
N GLY A 219 4.10 -17.29 15.42
CA GLY A 219 2.82 -16.73 14.99
C GLY A 219 1.64 -17.50 15.60
N ARG A 220 1.69 -18.84 15.60
CA ARG A 220 0.65 -19.68 16.23
C ARG A 220 0.55 -19.48 17.74
N ALA A 221 1.70 -19.35 18.43
CA ALA A 221 1.76 -19.17 19.88
C ALA A 221 1.18 -17.82 20.36
N TYR A 222 1.17 -16.81 19.49
CA TYR A 222 0.65 -15.49 19.80
C TYR A 222 -0.58 -15.09 18.97
N ALA A 223 -1.31 -16.05 18.41
CA ALA A 223 -2.48 -15.81 17.60
C ALA A 223 -3.61 -15.10 18.39
N ASP A 224 -3.72 -15.34 19.69
CA ASP A 224 -4.63 -14.66 20.61
C ASP A 224 -4.37 -13.15 20.69
N LYS A 225 -3.14 -12.71 20.45
CA LYS A 225 -2.71 -11.30 20.39
C LYS A 225 -2.81 -10.71 18.98
N ARG A 226 -3.43 -11.42 18.03
CA ARG A 226 -3.55 -11.04 16.61
C ARG A 226 -2.18 -10.79 15.94
N ILE A 227 -1.14 -11.48 16.40
CA ILE A 227 0.17 -11.46 15.77
C ILE A 227 0.16 -12.50 14.66
N VAL A 228 0.62 -12.10 13.49
CA VAL A 228 0.86 -12.98 12.34
C VAL A 228 2.33 -12.94 11.98
N SER A 229 2.87 -14.07 11.54
CA SER A 229 4.26 -14.16 11.10
C SER A 229 4.40 -15.11 9.93
N THR A 230 5.29 -14.79 9.01
CA THR A 230 5.56 -15.63 7.84
C THR A 230 6.97 -15.37 7.30
N VAL A 231 7.52 -16.37 6.63
CA VAL A 231 8.71 -16.23 5.79
C VAL A 231 8.24 -16.17 4.35
N GLY A 232 8.17 -14.96 3.78
CA GLY A 232 7.65 -14.73 2.43
C GLY A 232 8.66 -15.00 1.32
N LYS A 233 9.97 -15.12 1.64
CA LYS A 233 11.03 -15.36 0.67
C LYS A 233 12.19 -16.13 1.30
N CYS A 234 12.70 -17.13 0.58
CA CYS A 234 13.90 -17.87 0.94
C CYS A 234 14.73 -18.04 -0.35
N ASP A 235 15.94 -17.53 -0.33
CA ASP A 235 16.90 -17.69 -1.44
C ASP A 235 18.01 -18.64 -1.00
N VAL A 236 18.35 -19.63 -1.83
CA VAL A 236 19.51 -20.52 -1.63
C VAL A 236 20.60 -20.07 -2.59
N ILE A 237 21.75 -19.73 -2.05
CA ILE A 237 22.90 -19.28 -2.84
C ILE A 237 23.84 -20.48 -3.06
N ASN A 238 24.34 -20.64 -4.28
CA ASN A 238 25.22 -21.77 -4.69
C ASN A 238 24.56 -23.14 -4.51
N GLU A 239 23.28 -23.24 -4.82
CA GLU A 239 22.52 -24.49 -4.76
C GLU A 239 23.10 -25.58 -5.66
N ALA A 240 23.16 -26.81 -5.16
CA ALA A 240 23.52 -27.98 -5.95
C ALA A 240 22.96 -29.26 -5.31
N ILE A 241 22.62 -30.26 -6.14
CA ILE A 241 21.97 -31.51 -5.67
C ILE A 241 22.91 -32.35 -4.78
N ASN A 242 24.22 -32.26 -5.00
CA ASN A 242 25.23 -33.08 -4.34
C ASN A 242 26.10 -32.33 -3.33
N ILE A 243 25.69 -31.15 -2.94
CA ILE A 243 26.35 -30.29 -1.94
C ILE A 243 25.39 -30.01 -0.78
N VAL A 244 25.91 -30.04 0.41
CA VAL A 244 25.19 -29.64 1.64
C VAL A 244 25.32 -28.13 1.81
#